data_9446b8274458ae702010310449048782
#
_entry.id   9446b8274458ae702010310449048782
#
_cell.length_a   1.000
_cell.length_b   1.000
_cell.length_c   1.000
_cell.angle_alpha   90.00
_cell.angle_beta   90.00
_cell.angle_gamma   90.00
#
_symmetry.space_group_name_H-M   'P 1'
#
loop_
_entity.id
_entity.type
_entity.pdbx_description
1 polymer ?
#
loop_
_entity_poly.entity_id
_entity_poly.type
_entity_poly.pdbx_seq_one_letter_code
_entity_poly.pdbx_strand_id
1 'polypeptide(L)'
;VVFGAVESYFGTEMLKDILPDENVDIPTIAGGLPASILGSLDKVIESEYGVRNLFGDVSADIGSNNWVVSPSRTVTGHPYLANDPHLAFSQPPRWYEIHLSGGRFNVSGVCIAGIPLPVIGQNERTAWGFTNTMVDDLDFFIEKLNPDNRDQYFHEGEWLNMNVQKEVF
;
A
#
# COMPACT_ATOMS: atom_id res chain seq x y z
N VAL A 1 10.57 -1.75 4.72
CA VAL A 1 10.97 -3.01 4.05
C VAL A 1 12.09 -2.73 3.05
N VAL A 2 11.92 -1.81 2.09
CA VAL A 2 12.98 -1.47 1.12
C VAL A 2 14.25 -0.95 1.82
N PHE A 3 14.10 -0.06 2.79
CA PHE A 3 15.22 0.51 3.54
C PHE A 3 15.94 -0.53 4.40
N GLY A 4 15.22 -1.47 5.00
CA GLY A 4 15.84 -2.58 5.74
C GLY A 4 16.66 -3.52 4.85
N ALA A 5 16.23 -3.76 3.62
CA ALA A 5 17.00 -4.51 2.65
C ALA A 5 18.26 -3.75 2.21
N VAL A 6 18.16 -2.45 1.95
CA VAL A 6 19.32 -1.60 1.64
C VAL A 6 20.32 -1.58 2.78
N GLU A 7 19.87 -1.43 4.02
CA GLU A 7 20.72 -1.46 5.20
C GLU A 7 21.45 -2.80 5.36
N SER A 8 20.76 -3.93 5.15
CA SER A 8 21.35 -5.26 5.27
C SER A 8 22.42 -5.55 4.21
N TYR A 9 22.29 -4.99 2.99
CA TYR A 9 23.23 -5.20 1.89
C TYR A 9 24.38 -4.20 1.84
N PHE A 10 24.13 -2.94 2.20
CA PHE A 10 25.05 -1.83 1.99
C PHE A 10 25.48 -1.10 3.25
N GLY A 11 24.89 -1.45 4.40
CA GLY A 11 25.18 -0.84 5.70
C GLY A 11 24.45 0.50 5.92
N THR A 12 24.43 0.89 7.19
CA THR A 12 23.70 2.07 7.71
C THR A 12 24.18 3.40 7.12
N GLU A 13 25.49 3.50 6.76
CA GLU A 13 26.03 4.75 6.21
C GLU A 13 25.46 5.07 4.82
N MET A 14 25.30 4.07 3.94
CA MET A 14 24.69 4.27 2.63
C MET A 14 23.20 4.59 2.74
N LEU A 15 22.54 4.09 3.78
CA LEU A 15 21.14 4.42 4.03
C LEU A 15 20.95 5.92 4.29
N LYS A 16 21.88 6.56 5.03
CA LYS A 16 21.85 7.99 5.33
C LYS A 16 21.97 8.87 4.07
N ASP A 17 22.72 8.41 3.07
CA ASP A 17 22.89 9.14 1.81
C ASP A 17 21.63 9.05 0.90
N ILE A 18 20.78 8.07 1.11
CA ILE A 18 19.59 7.80 0.30
C ILE A 18 18.33 8.38 0.95
N LEU A 19 18.28 8.40 2.28
CA LEU A 19 17.16 8.98 3.00
C LEU A 19 17.26 10.52 2.97
N PRO A 20 16.17 11.22 2.68
CA PRO A 20 16.14 12.66 2.87
C PRO A 20 16.48 12.99 4.33
N ASP A 21 17.20 14.09 4.54
CA ASP A 21 17.60 14.63 5.85
C ASP A 21 16.36 15.11 6.65
N GLU A 22 15.42 14.24 6.88
CA GLU A 22 14.36 14.50 7.82
C GLU A 22 14.84 14.09 9.22
N ASN A 23 15.13 15.09 10.05
CA ASN A 23 15.27 14.95 11.50
C ASN A 23 13.93 14.52 12.13
N VAL A 24 13.38 13.43 11.67
CA VAL A 24 12.26 12.78 12.31
C VAL A 24 12.86 11.77 13.27
N ASP A 25 12.77 12.06 14.56
CA ASP A 25 12.96 11.09 15.62
C ASP A 25 11.88 10.00 15.47
N ILE A 26 12.04 9.17 14.44
CA ILE A 26 11.21 7.98 14.27
C ILE A 26 11.72 6.99 15.31
N PRO A 27 10.92 6.62 16.30
CA PRO A 27 11.32 5.59 17.24
C PRO A 27 11.46 4.28 16.49
N THR A 28 12.67 4.00 16.01
CA THR A 28 13.01 2.72 15.41
C THR A 28 13.01 1.66 16.50
N ILE A 29 12.00 0.82 16.53
CA ILE A 29 11.91 -0.37 17.40
C ILE A 29 13.01 -1.40 17.05
N ALA A 30 13.83 -1.14 16.05
CA ALA A 30 14.83 -2.05 15.51
C ALA A 30 16.08 -2.29 16.39
N GLY A 31 16.21 -1.63 17.53
CA GLY A 31 17.32 -1.86 18.46
C GLY A 31 17.10 -3.11 19.32
N GLY A 32 17.63 -4.27 18.90
CA GLY A 32 17.76 -5.42 19.78
C GLY A 32 16.72 -6.53 19.65
N LEU A 33 16.13 -6.71 18.48
CA LEU A 33 15.27 -7.89 18.21
C LEU A 33 16.09 -9.18 18.27
N PRO A 34 15.64 -10.23 19.00
CA PRO A 34 16.29 -11.53 19.00
C PRO A 34 16.35 -12.12 17.59
N ALA A 35 17.45 -12.82 17.26
CA ALA A 35 17.63 -13.45 15.94
C ALA A 35 16.49 -14.40 15.54
N SER A 36 15.80 -15.00 16.52
CA SER A 36 14.61 -15.84 16.30
C SER A 36 13.40 -15.06 15.75
N ILE A 37 13.32 -13.77 16.07
CA ILE A 37 12.24 -12.89 15.58
C ILE A 37 12.57 -12.40 14.18
N LEU A 38 13.85 -12.09 13.91
CA LEU A 38 14.29 -11.71 12.56
C LEU A 38 13.96 -12.80 11.54
N GLY A 39 14.22 -14.08 11.86
CA GLY A 39 13.85 -15.18 10.97
C GLY A 39 12.33 -15.39 10.77
N SER A 40 11.50 -14.87 11.65
CA SER A 40 10.04 -14.86 11.48
C SER A 40 9.59 -13.67 10.64
N LEU A 41 10.23 -12.51 10.81
CA LEU A 41 10.03 -11.33 9.99
C LEU A 41 10.42 -11.59 8.53
N ASP A 42 11.52 -12.30 8.27
CA ASP A 42 11.93 -12.68 6.91
C ASP A 42 10.82 -13.45 6.19
N LYS A 43 10.16 -14.39 6.86
CA LYS A 43 9.03 -15.15 6.28
C LYS A 43 7.81 -14.27 6.00
N VAL A 44 7.51 -13.31 6.86
CA VAL A 44 6.41 -12.35 6.65
C VAL A 44 6.73 -11.46 5.46
N ILE A 45 7.97 -10.97 5.39
CA ILE A 45 8.48 -10.15 4.30
C ILE A 45 8.45 -10.95 2.98
N GLU A 46 8.92 -12.19 2.97
CA GLU A 46 8.85 -13.08 1.80
C GLU A 46 7.40 -13.32 1.35
N SER A 47 6.49 -13.53 2.30
CA SER A 47 5.05 -13.66 1.99
C SER A 47 4.48 -12.40 1.39
N GLU A 48 4.80 -11.23 1.93
CA GLU A 48 4.37 -9.95 1.43
C GLU A 48 4.92 -9.70 0.01
N TYR A 49 6.20 -9.96 -0.21
CA TYR A 49 6.79 -9.91 -1.55
C TYR A 49 6.13 -10.91 -2.52
N GLY A 50 5.79 -12.10 -2.05
CA GLY A 50 5.06 -13.09 -2.83
C GLY A 50 3.69 -12.57 -3.28
N VAL A 51 2.95 -11.95 -2.37
CA VAL A 51 1.66 -11.32 -2.67
C VAL A 51 1.82 -10.12 -3.61
N ARG A 52 2.78 -9.24 -3.35
CA ARG A 52 3.08 -8.08 -4.22
C ARG A 52 3.51 -8.53 -5.61
N ASN A 53 4.36 -9.57 -5.71
CA ASN A 53 4.75 -10.18 -7.00
C ASN A 53 3.54 -10.73 -7.77
N LEU A 54 2.61 -11.39 -7.08
CA LEU A 54 1.39 -11.91 -7.70
C LEU A 54 0.53 -10.79 -8.31
N PHE A 55 0.53 -9.62 -7.67
CA PHE A 55 -0.20 -8.43 -8.14
C PHE A 55 0.65 -7.49 -9.01
N GLY A 56 1.89 -7.82 -9.31
CA GLY A 56 2.79 -7.02 -10.15
C GLY A 56 3.34 -5.76 -9.47
N ASP A 57 3.43 -5.74 -8.15
CA ASP A 57 3.76 -4.55 -7.32
C ASP A 57 5.23 -4.44 -6.92
N VAL A 58 6.14 -5.11 -7.61
CA VAL A 58 7.54 -5.26 -7.16
C VAL A 58 8.52 -4.30 -7.82
N SER A 59 8.06 -3.41 -8.71
CA SER A 59 8.97 -2.45 -9.31
C SER A 59 9.22 -1.24 -8.41
N ALA A 60 10.47 -0.81 -8.32
CA ALA A 60 10.88 0.42 -7.64
C ALA A 60 10.29 1.70 -8.29
N ASP A 61 9.62 1.54 -9.43
CA ASP A 61 9.09 2.62 -10.27
C ASP A 61 7.58 2.82 -10.08
N ILE A 62 7.02 2.44 -8.93
CA ILE A 62 5.61 2.66 -8.62
C ILE A 62 5.41 4.13 -8.25
N GLY A 63 4.53 4.78 -8.97
CA GLY A 63 4.18 6.16 -8.72
C GLY A 63 2.83 6.50 -9.33
N SER A 64 2.43 7.74 -9.25
CA SER A 64 1.23 8.25 -9.90
C SER A 64 1.31 9.76 -10.05
N ASN A 65 0.70 10.29 -11.11
CA ASN A 65 0.53 11.71 -11.29
C ASN A 65 -0.95 12.06 -11.45
N ASN A 66 -1.31 13.24 -10.99
CA ASN A 66 -2.65 13.77 -11.14
C ASN A 66 -2.57 15.28 -11.44
N TRP A 67 -3.26 15.72 -12.49
CA TRP A 67 -3.25 17.10 -12.96
C TRP A 67 -4.65 17.61 -13.15
N VAL A 68 -4.91 18.82 -12.67
CA VAL A 68 -6.15 19.53 -12.95
C VAL A 68 -5.82 20.87 -13.60
N VAL A 69 -6.47 21.18 -14.72
CA VAL A 69 -6.32 22.44 -15.43
C VAL A 69 -7.66 23.20 -15.34
N SER A 70 -7.60 24.42 -14.80
CA SER A 70 -8.76 25.30 -14.72
C SER A 70 -9.32 25.68 -16.09
N PRO A 71 -10.65 25.85 -16.23
CA PRO A 71 -11.29 26.28 -17.47
C PRO A 71 -10.69 27.55 -18.08
N SER A 72 -10.23 28.49 -17.25
CA SER A 72 -9.62 29.73 -17.70
C SER A 72 -8.26 29.57 -18.38
N ARG A 73 -7.67 28.38 -18.28
CA ARG A 73 -6.36 28.02 -18.89
C ARG A 73 -6.49 27.02 -20.04
N THR A 74 -7.71 26.70 -20.45
CA THR A 74 -7.96 25.77 -21.55
C THR A 74 -8.54 26.48 -22.76
N VAL A 75 -8.21 26.04 -23.94
CA VAL A 75 -8.76 26.59 -25.20
C VAL A 75 -10.26 26.31 -25.34
N THR A 76 -10.74 25.22 -24.75
CA THR A 76 -12.14 24.79 -24.80
C THR A 76 -13.03 25.48 -23.78
N GLY A 77 -12.45 26.16 -22.77
CA GLY A 77 -13.20 26.71 -21.66
C GLY A 77 -13.76 25.67 -20.68
N HIS A 78 -13.33 24.40 -20.81
CA HIS A 78 -13.70 23.30 -19.91
C HIS A 78 -12.50 22.87 -19.05
N PRO A 79 -12.72 22.39 -17.81
CA PRO A 79 -11.64 21.86 -16.98
C PRO A 79 -11.12 20.56 -17.57
N TYR A 80 -9.84 20.28 -17.38
CA TYR A 80 -9.25 18.98 -17.69
C TYR A 80 -8.70 18.34 -16.42
N LEU A 81 -8.89 17.03 -16.30
CA LEU A 81 -8.24 16.17 -15.34
C LEU A 81 -7.47 15.10 -16.09
N ALA A 82 -6.20 14.93 -15.76
CA ALA A 82 -5.38 13.81 -16.20
C ALA A 82 -4.87 13.06 -14.98
N ASN A 83 -4.99 11.75 -14.99
CA ASN A 83 -4.51 10.88 -13.94
C ASN A 83 -3.73 9.73 -14.57
N ASP A 84 -2.50 9.53 -14.10
CA ASP A 84 -1.55 8.58 -14.67
C ASP A 84 -0.97 7.72 -13.54
N PRO A 85 -1.64 6.61 -13.18
CA PRO A 85 -1.13 5.65 -12.19
C PRO A 85 -0.03 4.79 -12.83
N HIS A 86 1.20 4.94 -12.37
CA HIS A 86 2.36 4.17 -12.81
C HIS A 86 2.42 2.85 -12.04
N LEU A 87 1.63 1.88 -12.46
CA LEU A 87 1.61 0.54 -11.90
C LEU A 87 2.16 -0.44 -12.92
N ALA A 88 2.84 -1.49 -12.44
CA ALA A 88 3.41 -2.50 -13.32
C ALA A 88 2.34 -3.14 -14.22
N PHE A 89 2.74 -3.49 -15.44
CA PHE A 89 1.91 -4.29 -16.34
C PHE A 89 1.85 -5.73 -15.85
N SER A 90 0.64 -6.28 -15.76
CA SER A 90 0.41 -7.64 -15.31
C SER A 90 -0.65 -8.34 -16.15
N GLN A 91 -0.65 -9.67 -16.11
CA GLN A 91 -1.68 -10.51 -16.70
C GLN A 91 -2.17 -11.50 -15.64
N PRO A 92 -3.42 -11.39 -15.17
CA PRO A 92 -4.47 -10.44 -15.60
C PRO A 92 -4.12 -8.97 -15.28
N PRO A 93 -4.66 -8.01 -16.08
CA PRO A 93 -4.41 -6.60 -15.86
C PRO A 93 -5.04 -6.13 -14.54
N ARG A 94 -4.38 -5.18 -13.89
CA ARG A 94 -4.89 -4.56 -12.66
C ARG A 94 -6.11 -3.69 -12.95
N TRP A 95 -6.06 -2.95 -14.05
CA TRP A 95 -7.09 -2.03 -14.47
C TRP A 95 -7.88 -2.59 -15.64
N TYR A 96 -9.18 -2.37 -15.63
CA TYR A 96 -10.05 -2.59 -16.78
C TYR A 96 -11.05 -1.43 -16.93
N GLU A 97 -11.34 -1.07 -18.16
CA GLU A 97 -12.28 0.00 -18.46
C GLU A 97 -13.72 -0.48 -18.30
N ILE A 98 -14.56 0.42 -17.79
CA ILE A 98 -15.99 0.18 -17.62
C ILE A 98 -16.78 1.45 -17.87
N HIS A 99 -17.96 1.28 -18.49
CA HIS A 99 -19.00 2.30 -18.56
C HIS A 99 -20.29 1.71 -18.02
N LEU A 100 -20.78 2.30 -16.94
CA LEU A 100 -22.05 1.93 -16.32
C LEU A 100 -23.10 2.97 -16.65
N SER A 101 -24.16 2.57 -17.39
CA SER A 101 -25.26 3.43 -17.74
C SER A 101 -26.58 2.76 -17.37
N GLY A 102 -27.38 3.42 -16.53
CA GLY A 102 -28.69 2.92 -16.12
C GLY A 102 -29.30 3.73 -14.98
N GLY A 103 -30.61 3.96 -15.08
CA GLY A 103 -31.32 4.80 -14.12
C GLY A 103 -30.72 6.20 -14.06
N ARG A 104 -30.14 6.57 -12.91
CA ARG A 104 -29.44 7.86 -12.71
C ARG A 104 -27.89 7.72 -12.69
N PHE A 105 -27.41 6.53 -13.04
CA PHE A 105 -25.97 6.31 -13.17
C PHE A 105 -25.56 6.47 -14.63
N ASN A 106 -24.53 7.26 -14.84
CA ASN A 106 -23.82 7.34 -16.11
C ASN A 106 -22.37 7.68 -15.77
N VAL A 107 -21.55 6.66 -15.56
CA VAL A 107 -20.19 6.78 -15.05
C VAL A 107 -19.27 5.89 -15.88
N SER A 108 -18.14 6.45 -16.31
CA SER A 108 -17.10 5.74 -17.04
C SER A 108 -15.75 5.91 -16.37
N GLY A 109 -14.90 4.93 -16.54
CA GLY A 109 -13.55 4.98 -15.96
C GLY A 109 -12.90 3.62 -15.89
N VAL A 110 -11.94 3.48 -14.98
CA VAL A 110 -11.19 2.24 -14.75
C VAL A 110 -11.48 1.68 -13.37
N CYS A 111 -11.65 0.38 -13.32
CA CYS A 111 -11.91 -0.42 -12.13
C CYS A 111 -10.73 -1.33 -11.80
N ILE A 112 -10.68 -1.76 -10.56
CA ILE A 112 -9.86 -2.88 -10.10
C ILE A 112 -10.80 -4.08 -9.93
N ALA A 113 -10.34 -5.28 -10.28
CA ALA A 113 -11.13 -6.50 -10.13
C ALA A 113 -11.64 -6.65 -8.69
N GLY A 114 -12.93 -6.92 -8.53
CA GLY A 114 -13.61 -7.01 -7.23
C GLY A 114 -14.24 -5.69 -6.74
N ILE A 115 -13.94 -4.54 -7.36
CA ILE A 115 -14.57 -3.25 -7.05
C ILE A 115 -15.61 -2.95 -8.13
N PRO A 116 -16.91 -2.86 -7.82
CA PRO A 116 -17.97 -2.77 -8.83
C PRO A 116 -18.21 -1.34 -9.35
N LEU A 117 -17.32 -0.41 -9.09
CA LEU A 117 -17.43 1.00 -9.51
C LEU A 117 -16.08 1.52 -10.01
N PRO A 118 -16.06 2.51 -10.93
CA PRO A 118 -14.82 3.15 -11.33
C PRO A 118 -14.07 3.76 -10.16
N VAL A 119 -12.84 3.31 -9.95
CA VAL A 119 -11.91 3.88 -8.96
C VAL A 119 -11.41 5.23 -9.46
N ILE A 120 -11.05 5.31 -10.73
CA ILE A 120 -10.71 6.54 -11.43
C ILE A 120 -11.71 6.71 -12.56
N GLY A 121 -12.32 7.88 -12.68
CA GLY A 121 -13.36 8.02 -13.68
C GLY A 121 -14.02 9.38 -13.76
N GLN A 122 -15.14 9.38 -14.46
CA GLN A 122 -15.94 10.59 -14.66
C GLN A 122 -17.43 10.27 -14.83
N ASN A 123 -18.23 11.27 -14.57
CA ASN A 123 -19.63 11.36 -14.98
C ASN A 123 -19.87 12.69 -15.74
N GLU A 124 -21.12 13.06 -15.99
CA GLU A 124 -21.44 14.29 -16.74
C GLU A 124 -21.01 15.58 -16.03
N ARG A 125 -20.67 15.53 -14.75
CA ARG A 125 -20.42 16.73 -13.92
C ARG A 125 -19.07 16.76 -13.23
N THR A 126 -18.52 15.59 -12.96
CA THR A 126 -17.34 15.43 -12.10
C THR A 126 -16.40 14.38 -12.69
N ALA A 127 -15.11 14.64 -12.62
CA ALA A 127 -14.07 13.66 -12.84
C ALA A 127 -13.22 13.52 -11.56
N TRP A 128 -12.71 12.33 -11.31
CA TRP A 128 -11.87 12.05 -10.16
C TRP A 128 -10.70 11.13 -10.54
N GLY A 129 -9.60 11.34 -9.83
CA GLY A 129 -8.38 10.56 -9.97
C GLY A 129 -7.65 10.51 -8.64
N PHE A 130 -6.82 9.50 -8.47
CA PHE A 130 -6.08 9.25 -7.23
C PHE A 130 -4.60 9.08 -7.50
N THR A 131 -3.80 9.52 -6.53
CA THR A 131 -2.38 9.22 -6.45
C THR A 131 -2.09 8.60 -5.09
N ASN A 132 -1.07 7.76 -5.01
CA ASN A 132 -0.60 7.24 -3.75
C ASN A 132 0.23 8.32 -3.02
N THR A 133 -0.04 8.55 -1.77
CA THR A 133 0.70 9.51 -0.94
C THR A 133 2.00 8.92 -0.39
N MET A 134 2.22 7.62 -0.54
CA MET A 134 3.42 6.89 -0.07
C MET A 134 3.68 7.08 1.43
N VAL A 135 2.62 7.22 2.22
CA VAL A 135 2.75 7.27 3.68
C VAL A 135 3.07 5.89 4.23
N ASP A 136 3.81 5.87 5.31
CA ASP A 136 4.01 4.68 6.11
C ASP A 136 2.76 4.44 6.96
N ASP A 137 1.95 3.47 6.55
CA ASP A 137 0.65 3.14 7.15
C ASP A 137 0.54 1.67 7.57
N LEU A 138 1.70 0.96 7.60
CA LEU A 138 1.77 -0.45 7.94
C LEU A 138 2.76 -0.72 9.05
N ASP A 139 2.25 -1.09 10.22
CA ASP A 139 3.05 -1.48 11.38
C ASP A 139 2.89 -2.98 11.67
N PHE A 140 4.00 -3.62 12.02
CA PHE A 140 4.00 -5.00 12.51
C PHE A 140 4.27 -5.03 14.01
N PHE A 141 3.37 -5.64 14.77
CA PHE A 141 3.50 -5.83 16.20
C PHE A 141 3.86 -7.29 16.50
N ILE A 142 4.83 -7.48 17.38
CA ILE A 142 5.23 -8.81 17.84
C ILE A 142 4.64 -9.03 19.23
N GLU A 143 3.61 -9.86 19.27
CA GLU A 143 2.92 -10.16 20.51
C GLU A 143 3.69 -11.20 21.34
N LYS A 144 3.77 -10.96 22.64
CA LYS A 144 4.31 -11.93 23.60
C LYS A 144 3.23 -12.95 23.94
N LEU A 145 3.39 -14.17 23.44
CA LEU A 145 2.46 -15.25 23.70
C LEU A 145 2.65 -15.84 25.11
N ASN A 146 1.54 -16.25 25.73
CA ASN A 146 1.58 -16.97 27.00
C ASN A 146 2.19 -18.36 26.78
N PRO A 147 3.30 -18.71 27.49
CA PRO A 147 3.94 -20.01 27.34
C PRO A 147 3.07 -21.18 27.77
N ASP A 148 2.11 -20.95 28.69
CA ASP A 148 1.20 -21.98 29.21
C ASP A 148 -0.12 -22.07 28.43
N ASN A 149 -0.47 -21.02 27.68
CA ASN A 149 -1.67 -20.97 26.85
C ASN A 149 -1.45 -20.11 25.61
N ARG A 150 -1.18 -20.74 24.47
CA ARG A 150 -0.89 -20.05 23.20
C ARG A 150 -2.03 -19.23 22.62
N ASP A 151 -3.24 -19.38 23.15
CA ASP A 151 -4.40 -18.56 22.77
C ASP A 151 -4.47 -17.25 23.54
N GLN A 152 -3.41 -16.90 24.29
CA GLN A 152 -3.29 -15.66 25.03
C GLN A 152 -2.03 -14.88 24.64
N TYR A 153 -2.15 -13.57 24.62
CA TYR A 153 -1.05 -12.62 24.44
C TYR A 153 -0.97 -11.64 25.61
N PHE A 154 0.22 -11.09 25.83
CA PHE A 154 0.47 -10.15 26.92
C PHE A 154 0.23 -8.71 26.47
N HIS A 155 -0.66 -8.01 27.14
CA HIS A 155 -0.97 -6.62 26.86
C HIS A 155 -1.19 -5.85 28.18
N GLU A 156 -0.53 -4.71 28.34
CA GLU A 156 -0.66 -3.80 29.50
C GLU A 156 -0.58 -4.47 30.88
N GLY A 157 0.23 -5.51 31.02
CA GLY A 157 0.42 -6.20 32.30
C GLY A 157 -0.44 -7.44 32.52
N GLU A 158 -1.34 -7.75 31.60
CA GLU A 158 -2.28 -8.87 31.70
C GLU A 158 -2.21 -9.82 30.49
N TRP A 159 -2.63 -11.07 30.69
CA TRP A 159 -2.80 -12.05 29.62
C TRP A 159 -4.23 -11.98 29.08
N LEU A 160 -4.38 -11.53 27.84
CA LEU A 160 -5.65 -11.43 27.14
C LEU A 160 -5.85 -12.60 26.17
N ASN A 161 -7.08 -13.08 26.05
CA ASN A 161 -7.42 -14.12 25.10
C ASN A 161 -7.46 -13.58 23.68
N MET A 162 -6.90 -14.34 22.72
CA MET A 162 -7.05 -14.06 21.30
C MET A 162 -8.47 -14.38 20.84
N ASN A 163 -8.97 -13.60 19.89
CA ASN A 163 -10.15 -13.96 19.12
C ASN A 163 -9.70 -14.75 17.89
N VAL A 164 -9.84 -16.07 17.92
CA VAL A 164 -9.43 -16.95 16.84
C VAL A 164 -10.60 -17.18 15.90
N GLN A 165 -10.47 -16.74 14.65
CA GLN A 165 -11.42 -17.04 13.56
C GLN A 165 -10.80 -18.06 12.62
N LYS A 166 -11.49 -19.16 12.40
CA LYS A 166 -11.10 -20.17 11.44
C LYS A 166 -11.91 -19.99 10.15
N GLU A 167 -11.23 -19.60 9.10
CA GLU A 167 -11.82 -19.52 7.76
C GLU A 167 -11.44 -20.76 6.95
N VAL A 168 -12.33 -21.22 6.11
CA VAL A 168 -12.11 -22.34 5.20
C VAL A 168 -12.43 -21.84 3.79
N PHE A 169 -11.42 -21.91 2.92
CA PHE A 169 -11.51 -21.52 1.50
C PHE A 169 -11.69 -22.74 0.62
#